data_8e47b920a178b3a93d780ee6fd091a4f
#
_entry.id   8e47b920a178b3a93d780ee6fd091a4f
#
_cell.length_a   1.000
_cell.length_b   1.000
_cell.length_c   1.000
_cell.angle_alpha   90.00
_cell.angle_beta   90.00
_cell.angle_gamma   90.00
#
_symmetry.space_group_name_H-M   'P 1'
#
loop_
_entity.id
_entity.type
_entity.pdbx_description
1 polymer ?
#
loop_
_entity_poly.entity_id
_entity_poly.type
_entity_poly.pdbx_seq_one_letter_code
_entity_poly.pdbx_strand_id
1 'polypeptide(L)'
;MDLSKNFILLNGEPKTLQIDTIRKNGTTGYSVRFKNNVRTYNYTYGKVTWLSKPEWKDPTHCKVYVNGKLKKGIQDIWRFDNNGHSCWRIIFDGNFVLDDAVGKVVVKQSCLQEIVTKDVLAYMKSVASINRLSQDEKNPEGILSQIYDRVDFVDNETAAACYLNPVENKPKKRSHKELIYPFGCNSSQKTAVAQAFEHQISVIQGPPGTGKTQTILNIIANIIRQGKTAIVVSNNNSATANVLEKLEKYGIGFIAAPLGNKDNKTAFIANQPAIPDECRMWEL
;
A
#
# COMPACT_ATOMS: atom_id res chain seq x y z
N MET A 1 25.44 -22.16 -16.44
CA MET A 1 24.08 -21.61 -16.48
C MET A 1 24.12 -20.24 -15.85
N ASP A 2 23.66 -19.22 -16.55
CA ASP A 2 23.60 -17.88 -15.99
C ASP A 2 22.42 -17.80 -14.99
N LEU A 3 22.75 -17.83 -13.69
CA LEU A 3 21.77 -17.81 -12.61
C LEU A 3 20.93 -16.54 -12.58
N SER A 4 21.46 -15.41 -13.07
CA SER A 4 20.74 -14.14 -13.07
C SER A 4 19.54 -14.14 -14.02
N LYS A 5 19.59 -14.96 -15.09
CA LYS A 5 18.58 -15.03 -16.15
C LYS A 5 17.57 -16.17 -16.00
N ASN A 6 17.71 -17.01 -14.97
CA ASN A 6 16.90 -18.21 -14.81
C ASN A 6 16.41 -18.40 -13.39
N PHE A 7 15.14 -18.79 -13.24
CA PHE A 7 14.54 -19.14 -11.97
C PHE A 7 13.88 -20.52 -12.10
N ILE A 8 14.35 -21.49 -11.34
CA ILE A 8 13.92 -22.88 -11.45
C ILE A 8 13.22 -23.32 -10.17
N LEU A 9 11.99 -23.77 -10.33
CA LEU A 9 11.24 -24.43 -9.28
C LEU A 9 11.26 -25.94 -9.53
N LEU A 10 11.57 -26.70 -8.49
CA LEU A 10 11.42 -28.17 -8.49
C LEU A 10 10.32 -28.51 -7.46
N ASN A 11 9.26 -29.16 -7.89
CA ASN A 11 8.07 -29.43 -7.07
C ASN A 11 7.49 -28.17 -6.39
N GLY A 12 7.54 -27.02 -7.08
CA GLY A 12 7.06 -25.73 -6.56
C GLY A 12 8.06 -24.97 -5.66
N GLU A 13 9.20 -25.56 -5.30
CA GLU A 13 10.21 -24.91 -4.47
C GLU A 13 11.34 -24.27 -5.30
N PRO A 14 11.84 -23.08 -4.95
CA PRO A 14 12.98 -22.46 -5.64
C PRO A 14 14.26 -23.22 -5.35
N LYS A 15 14.87 -23.75 -6.41
CA LYS A 15 16.11 -24.58 -6.34
C LYS A 15 17.22 -24.07 -7.22
N THR A 16 17.05 -22.95 -7.94
CA THR A 16 18.06 -22.42 -8.87
C THR A 16 19.45 -22.36 -8.28
N LEU A 17 19.59 -21.85 -7.07
CA LEU A 17 20.89 -21.64 -6.41
C LEU A 17 21.61 -22.94 -6.04
N GLN A 18 20.87 -24.04 -5.93
CA GLN A 18 21.38 -25.36 -5.58
C GLN A 18 21.75 -26.18 -6.82
N ILE A 19 21.28 -25.77 -8.02
CA ILE A 19 21.51 -26.50 -9.27
C ILE A 19 22.89 -26.15 -9.85
N ASP A 20 23.66 -27.17 -10.21
CA ASP A 20 24.88 -27.06 -10.98
C ASP A 20 24.57 -27.10 -12.49
N THR A 21 23.88 -28.14 -12.95
CA THR A 21 23.45 -28.26 -14.34
C THR A 21 22.01 -28.76 -14.42
N ILE A 22 21.30 -28.23 -15.43
CA ILE A 22 19.99 -28.73 -15.83
C ILE A 22 19.96 -28.87 -17.35
N ARG A 23 19.48 -30.00 -17.86
CA ARG A 23 19.34 -30.26 -19.28
C ARG A 23 17.98 -30.89 -19.56
N LYS A 24 17.40 -30.49 -20.70
CA LYS A 24 16.18 -31.10 -21.20
C LYS A 24 16.50 -32.53 -21.67
N ASN A 25 15.71 -33.50 -21.22
CA ASN A 25 15.89 -34.91 -21.51
C ASN A 25 14.76 -35.39 -22.46
N GLY A 26 14.96 -35.19 -23.77
CA GLY A 26 14.01 -35.58 -24.81
C GLY A 26 12.60 -35.04 -24.57
N THR A 27 11.60 -35.92 -24.62
CA THR A 27 10.18 -35.62 -24.38
C THR A 27 9.73 -35.91 -22.95
N THR A 28 10.60 -36.43 -22.08
CA THR A 28 10.21 -36.95 -20.76
C THR A 28 10.37 -35.97 -19.62
N GLY A 29 11.30 -35.01 -19.71
CA GLY A 29 11.51 -34.04 -18.61
C GLY A 29 12.89 -33.40 -18.62
N TYR A 30 13.48 -33.29 -17.44
CA TYR A 30 14.77 -32.67 -17.21
C TYR A 30 15.69 -33.55 -16.38
N SER A 31 16.97 -33.55 -16.73
CA SER A 31 18.07 -34.11 -15.92
C SER A 31 18.72 -32.98 -15.14
N VAL A 32 18.73 -33.08 -13.83
CA VAL A 32 19.23 -32.05 -12.90
C VAL A 32 20.36 -32.60 -12.07
N ARG A 33 21.49 -31.88 -12.02
CA ARG A 33 22.59 -32.14 -11.10
C ARG A 33 22.68 -30.97 -10.12
N PHE A 34 22.76 -31.29 -8.86
CA PHE A 34 22.92 -30.28 -7.81
C PHE A 34 24.39 -30.02 -7.51
N LYS A 35 24.70 -28.82 -7.04
CA LYS A 35 26.01 -28.48 -6.50
C LYS A 35 26.37 -29.46 -5.36
N ASN A 36 27.64 -29.85 -5.32
CA ASN A 36 28.14 -30.79 -4.31
C ASN A 36 27.52 -32.20 -4.37
N ASN A 37 26.91 -32.57 -5.51
CA ASN A 37 26.36 -33.92 -5.70
C ASN A 37 26.79 -34.46 -7.09
N VAL A 38 27.32 -35.68 -7.10
CA VAL A 38 27.75 -36.35 -8.35
C VAL A 38 26.56 -36.98 -9.09
N ARG A 39 25.44 -37.25 -8.37
CA ARG A 39 24.27 -37.92 -8.96
C ARG A 39 23.43 -36.95 -9.79
N THR A 40 22.90 -37.44 -10.90
CA THR A 40 21.92 -36.76 -11.75
C THR A 40 20.53 -37.30 -11.44
N TYR A 41 19.59 -36.39 -11.25
CA TYR A 41 18.19 -36.71 -10.95
C TYR A 41 17.31 -36.35 -12.13
N ASN A 42 16.35 -37.22 -12.46
CA ASN A 42 15.41 -36.99 -13.54
C ASN A 42 14.06 -36.53 -12.98
N TYR A 43 13.55 -35.42 -13.52
CA TYR A 43 12.28 -34.83 -13.18
C TYR A 43 11.39 -34.78 -14.42
N THR A 44 10.11 -35.13 -14.27
CA THR A 44 9.10 -34.95 -15.32
C THR A 44 8.82 -33.47 -15.56
N TYR A 45 8.30 -33.11 -16.74
CA TYR A 45 7.97 -31.72 -17.06
C TYR A 45 7.05 -31.05 -16.03
N GLY A 46 6.02 -31.75 -15.51
CA GLY A 46 5.10 -31.20 -14.49
C GLY A 46 5.74 -30.87 -13.13
N LYS A 47 6.95 -31.39 -12.86
CA LYS A 47 7.68 -31.12 -11.61
C LYS A 47 8.72 -30.01 -11.71
N VAL A 48 8.95 -29.49 -12.91
CA VAL A 48 9.95 -28.45 -13.17
C VAL A 48 9.28 -27.25 -13.79
N THR A 49 9.34 -26.10 -13.12
CA THR A 49 8.99 -24.82 -13.73
C THR A 49 10.28 -24.05 -13.96
N TRP A 50 10.56 -23.76 -15.23
CA TRP A 50 11.75 -23.01 -15.63
C TRP A 50 11.32 -21.66 -16.17
N LEU A 51 11.56 -20.60 -15.40
CA LEU A 51 11.28 -19.22 -15.75
C LEU A 51 12.56 -18.59 -16.30
N SER A 52 12.46 -18.08 -17.53
CA SER A 52 13.51 -17.35 -18.22
C SER A 52 12.95 -16.02 -18.67
N LYS A 53 13.53 -14.94 -18.73
CA LYS A 53 13.08 -13.58 -19.03
C LYS A 53 12.76 -12.81 -17.74
N PRO A 54 13.78 -12.60 -16.90
CA PRO A 54 13.63 -11.77 -15.72
C PRO A 54 13.40 -10.31 -16.11
N GLU A 55 12.60 -9.64 -15.32
CA GLU A 55 12.43 -8.20 -15.32
C GLU A 55 13.29 -7.62 -14.18
N TRP A 56 14.29 -6.82 -14.54
CA TRP A 56 15.09 -6.12 -13.53
C TRP A 56 14.31 -4.92 -12.97
N LYS A 57 14.40 -4.71 -11.66
CA LYS A 57 13.82 -3.57 -10.97
C LYS A 57 14.93 -2.79 -10.28
N ASP A 58 14.93 -1.48 -10.47
CA ASP A 58 15.92 -0.60 -9.87
C ASP A 58 15.79 -0.58 -8.33
N PRO A 59 16.79 -1.06 -7.60
CA PRO A 59 16.74 -1.10 -6.13
C PRO A 59 16.58 0.28 -5.49
N THR A 60 17.05 1.34 -6.14
CA THR A 60 16.97 2.72 -5.62
C THR A 60 15.53 3.23 -5.53
N HIS A 61 14.65 2.68 -6.37
CA HIS A 61 13.23 3.01 -6.43
C HIS A 61 12.34 1.90 -5.85
N CYS A 62 12.93 0.93 -5.15
CA CYS A 62 12.19 -0.18 -4.55
C CYS A 62 12.40 -0.29 -3.04
N LYS A 63 11.36 -0.70 -2.32
CA LYS A 63 11.44 -1.16 -0.94
C LYS A 63 11.07 -2.64 -0.89
N VAL A 64 11.98 -3.46 -0.35
CA VAL A 64 11.81 -4.92 -0.27
C VAL A 64 11.49 -5.31 1.16
N TYR A 65 10.40 -6.05 1.32
CA TYR A 65 9.99 -6.62 2.60
C TYR A 65 10.10 -8.14 2.53
N VAL A 66 10.69 -8.74 3.56
CA VAL A 66 10.75 -10.21 3.72
C VAL A 66 10.05 -10.57 5.01
N ASN A 67 9.01 -11.38 4.93
CA ASN A 67 8.13 -11.68 6.07
C ASN A 67 7.65 -10.41 6.80
N GLY A 68 7.24 -9.38 6.05
CA GLY A 68 6.76 -8.09 6.57
C GLY A 68 7.85 -7.15 7.11
N LYS A 69 9.13 -7.55 7.13
CA LYS A 69 10.25 -6.72 7.62
C LYS A 69 11.01 -6.09 6.47
N LEU A 70 11.16 -4.76 6.51
CA LEU A 70 11.95 -4.00 5.52
C LEU A 70 13.41 -4.47 5.53
N LYS A 71 13.96 -4.74 4.34
CA LYS A 71 15.36 -5.09 4.12
C LYS A 71 16.14 -3.93 3.53
N LYS A 72 17.41 -3.82 3.89
CA LYS A 72 18.38 -2.85 3.38
C LYS A 72 19.55 -3.59 2.73
N GLY A 73 20.43 -2.85 2.06
CA GLY A 73 21.62 -3.43 1.42
C GLY A 73 21.23 -4.33 0.24
N ILE A 74 20.37 -3.82 -0.64
CA ILE A 74 19.90 -4.55 -1.82
C ILE A 74 20.68 -4.05 -3.02
N GLN A 75 21.34 -4.98 -3.71
CA GLN A 75 22.14 -4.73 -4.89
C GLN A 75 21.34 -4.90 -6.18
N ASP A 76 20.54 -5.99 -6.27
CA ASP A 76 19.71 -6.28 -7.45
C ASP A 76 18.37 -6.88 -7.05
N ILE A 77 17.36 -6.58 -7.87
CA ILE A 77 16.01 -7.12 -7.77
C ILE A 77 15.59 -7.66 -9.13
N TRP A 78 15.27 -8.94 -9.18
CA TRP A 78 14.80 -9.61 -10.39
C TRP A 78 13.43 -10.21 -10.15
N ARG A 79 12.48 -9.87 -11.02
CA ARG A 79 11.14 -10.45 -11.06
C ARG A 79 11.05 -11.47 -12.18
N PHE A 80 10.48 -12.64 -11.87
CA PHE A 80 10.11 -13.67 -12.84
C PHE A 80 8.59 -13.87 -12.76
N ASP A 81 7.95 -13.90 -13.92
CA ASP A 81 6.51 -14.16 -13.97
C ASP A 81 6.24 -15.67 -14.09
N ASN A 82 5.38 -16.18 -13.21
CA ASN A 82 4.90 -17.54 -13.21
C ASN A 82 3.37 -17.54 -13.31
N ASN A 83 2.84 -17.39 -14.54
CA ASN A 83 1.41 -17.35 -14.81
C ASN A 83 0.66 -16.32 -13.94
N GLY A 84 1.18 -15.12 -13.85
CA GLY A 84 0.61 -14.02 -13.05
C GLY A 84 1.07 -14.00 -11.59
N HIS A 85 1.78 -15.03 -11.11
CA HIS A 85 2.45 -15.00 -9.81
C HIS A 85 3.89 -14.51 -9.95
N SER A 86 4.28 -13.54 -9.13
CA SER A 86 5.64 -13.01 -9.13
C SER A 86 6.56 -13.88 -8.29
N CYS A 87 7.61 -14.42 -8.91
CA CYS A 87 8.74 -15.00 -8.21
C CYS A 87 9.86 -13.96 -8.15
N TRP A 88 10.53 -13.85 -7.02
CA TRP A 88 11.51 -12.82 -6.78
C TRP A 88 12.89 -13.41 -6.50
N ARG A 89 13.93 -12.80 -7.11
CA ARG A 89 15.32 -12.97 -6.72
C ARG A 89 15.85 -11.65 -6.23
N ILE A 90 16.27 -11.62 -4.98
CA ILE A 90 16.86 -10.46 -4.34
C ILE A 90 18.32 -10.76 -4.07
N ILE A 91 19.21 -9.90 -4.57
CA ILE A 91 20.66 -9.96 -4.32
C ILE A 91 21.00 -8.86 -3.33
N PHE A 92 21.57 -9.23 -2.20
CA PHE A 92 22.00 -8.32 -1.15
C PHE A 92 23.50 -8.03 -1.25
N ASP A 93 23.92 -6.98 -0.56
CA ASP A 93 25.33 -6.69 -0.36
C ASP A 93 26.05 -7.95 0.19
N GLY A 94 27.29 -8.20 -0.29
CA GLY A 94 28.01 -9.44 0.02
C GLY A 94 27.56 -10.67 -0.76
N ASN A 95 26.82 -10.48 -1.87
CA ASN A 95 26.37 -11.54 -2.78
C ASN A 95 25.45 -12.60 -2.17
N PHE A 96 24.80 -12.28 -1.05
CA PHE A 96 23.73 -13.14 -0.53
C PHE A 96 22.51 -13.07 -1.43
N VAL A 97 22.00 -14.21 -1.89
CA VAL A 97 20.86 -14.30 -2.81
C VAL A 97 19.69 -14.97 -2.12
N LEU A 98 18.52 -14.33 -2.21
CA LEU A 98 17.25 -14.85 -1.74
C LEU A 98 16.31 -15.08 -2.94
N ASP A 99 15.92 -16.32 -3.16
CA ASP A 99 14.88 -16.71 -4.12
C ASP A 99 13.56 -16.97 -3.39
N ASP A 100 12.48 -16.33 -3.82
CA ASP A 100 11.13 -16.53 -3.25
C ASP A 100 10.09 -16.76 -4.36
N ALA A 101 9.28 -17.79 -4.16
CA ALA A 101 8.17 -18.15 -5.04
C ALA A 101 6.84 -18.33 -4.26
N VAL A 102 6.85 -18.13 -2.95
CA VAL A 102 5.71 -18.41 -2.05
C VAL A 102 5.12 -17.15 -1.41
N GLY A 103 5.57 -15.97 -1.84
CA GLY A 103 5.01 -14.70 -1.38
C GLY A 103 5.56 -14.17 -0.06
N LYS A 104 6.72 -14.66 0.40
CA LYS A 104 7.44 -14.10 1.56
C LYS A 104 8.08 -12.75 1.26
N VAL A 105 8.42 -12.53 -0.01
CA VAL A 105 9.03 -11.29 -0.52
C VAL A 105 7.95 -10.41 -1.13
N VAL A 106 7.85 -9.18 -0.64
CA VAL A 106 7.02 -8.13 -1.22
C VAL A 106 7.92 -6.99 -1.66
N VAL A 107 7.87 -6.66 -2.95
CA VAL A 107 8.61 -5.54 -3.53
C VAL A 107 7.63 -4.42 -3.83
N LYS A 108 7.84 -3.27 -3.20
CA LYS A 108 7.08 -2.04 -3.44
C LYS A 108 7.91 -1.09 -4.28
N GLN A 109 7.33 -0.58 -5.36
CA GLN A 109 7.97 0.37 -6.26
C GLN A 109 7.51 1.79 -5.99
N SER A 110 8.41 2.74 -6.10
CA SER A 110 8.09 4.16 -5.99
C SER A 110 7.62 4.71 -7.34
N CYS A 111 6.53 5.48 -7.34
CA CYS A 111 6.11 6.23 -8.53
C CYS A 111 7.10 7.35 -8.88
N LEU A 112 8.00 7.72 -7.97
CA LEU A 112 9.01 8.76 -8.19
C LEU A 112 10.11 8.37 -9.20
N GLN A 113 10.08 7.17 -9.76
CA GLN A 113 10.90 6.84 -10.93
C GLN A 113 10.41 7.54 -12.22
N GLU A 114 9.13 7.91 -12.29
CA GLU A 114 8.55 8.60 -13.45
C GLU A 114 8.81 10.10 -13.42
N ILE A 115 9.12 10.69 -14.57
CA ILE A 115 9.42 12.12 -14.71
C ILE A 115 8.25 12.97 -14.24
N VAL A 116 7.03 12.64 -14.67
CA VAL A 116 5.82 13.41 -14.33
C VAL A 116 5.62 13.52 -12.82
N THR A 117 5.75 12.41 -12.09
CA THR A 117 5.57 12.39 -10.63
C THR A 117 6.68 13.13 -9.90
N LYS A 118 7.93 13.05 -10.41
CA LYS A 118 9.06 13.85 -9.88
C LYS A 118 8.82 15.33 -10.03
N ASP A 119 8.36 15.76 -11.21
CA ASP A 119 8.13 17.18 -11.52
C ASP A 119 7.00 17.75 -10.65
N VAL A 120 5.90 17.01 -10.49
CA VAL A 120 4.80 17.42 -9.61
C VAL A 120 5.26 17.52 -8.16
N LEU A 121 6.01 16.53 -7.66
CA LEU A 121 6.55 16.58 -6.29
C LEU A 121 7.54 17.75 -6.11
N ALA A 122 8.41 18.01 -7.09
CA ALA A 122 9.33 19.12 -7.08
C ALA A 122 8.59 20.46 -7.03
N TYR A 123 7.52 20.62 -7.82
CA TYR A 123 6.65 21.77 -7.76
C TYR A 123 6.00 21.94 -6.37
N MET A 124 5.48 20.89 -5.78
CA MET A 124 4.89 20.93 -4.43
C MET A 124 5.91 21.33 -3.35
N LYS A 125 7.14 20.82 -3.44
CA LYS A 125 8.26 21.23 -2.58
C LYS A 125 8.57 22.72 -2.72
N SER A 126 8.63 23.20 -3.96
CA SER A 126 8.85 24.63 -4.26
C SER A 126 7.75 25.51 -3.66
N VAL A 127 6.47 25.14 -3.83
CA VAL A 127 5.35 25.87 -3.22
C VAL A 127 5.41 25.85 -1.69
N ALA A 128 5.73 24.71 -1.09
CA ALA A 128 5.87 24.59 0.36
C ALA A 128 6.99 25.50 0.92
N SER A 129 8.12 25.61 0.20
CA SER A 129 9.23 26.46 0.61
C SER A 129 8.92 27.97 0.49
N ILE A 130 8.16 28.38 -0.54
CA ILE A 130 7.77 29.78 -0.74
C ILE A 130 6.78 30.24 0.33
N ASN A 131 5.75 29.44 0.59
CA ASN A 131 4.67 29.81 1.50
C ASN A 131 5.07 29.80 2.97
N ARG A 132 6.18 29.19 3.35
CA ARG A 132 6.70 29.12 4.72
C ARG A 132 5.59 28.85 5.76
N LEU A 133 4.62 28.04 5.40
CA LEU A 133 3.46 27.74 6.25
C LEU A 133 3.92 27.13 7.58
N SER A 134 3.36 27.64 8.67
CA SER A 134 3.70 27.22 10.04
C SER A 134 5.17 27.47 10.41
N GLN A 135 5.73 28.63 9.99
CA GLN A 135 6.99 29.11 10.53
C GLN A 135 6.84 29.46 12.01
N ASP A 136 7.80 29.06 12.79
CA ASP A 136 8.01 29.51 14.17
C ASP A 136 9.53 29.63 14.44
N GLU A 137 9.91 30.10 15.63
CA GLU A 137 11.32 30.22 15.99
C GLU A 137 12.12 28.91 15.91
N LYS A 138 11.43 27.76 16.06
CA LYS A 138 12.02 26.41 15.99
C LYS A 138 12.03 25.84 14.57
N ASN A 139 11.16 26.34 13.69
CA ASN A 139 10.98 25.86 12.32
C ASN A 139 10.97 27.03 11.32
N PRO A 140 12.11 27.68 11.08
CA PRO A 140 12.19 28.86 10.21
C PRO A 140 11.86 28.55 8.74
N GLU A 141 12.00 27.30 8.31
CA GLU A 141 11.66 26.85 6.95
C GLU A 141 10.18 26.44 6.82
N GLY A 142 9.47 26.33 7.96
CA GLY A 142 8.10 25.86 8.02
C GLY A 142 7.98 24.33 8.02
N ILE A 143 6.93 23.84 8.67
CA ILE A 143 6.71 22.38 8.87
C ILE A 143 6.49 21.66 7.53
N LEU A 144 5.76 22.28 6.58
CA LEU A 144 5.46 21.63 5.30
C LEU A 144 6.72 21.42 4.46
N SER A 145 7.64 22.40 4.40
CA SER A 145 8.91 22.24 3.68
C SER A 145 9.68 21.03 4.21
N GLN A 146 9.86 20.96 5.54
CA GLN A 146 10.56 19.84 6.17
C GLN A 146 9.91 18.47 5.92
N ILE A 147 8.56 18.40 5.88
CA ILE A 147 7.84 17.16 5.58
C ILE A 147 8.08 16.75 4.13
N TYR A 148 7.94 17.67 3.18
CA TYR A 148 8.14 17.39 1.77
C TYR A 148 9.59 17.00 1.45
N ASP A 149 10.58 17.56 2.12
CA ASP A 149 11.99 17.23 1.92
C ASP A 149 12.35 15.80 2.34
N ARG A 150 11.58 15.24 3.28
CA ARG A 150 11.71 13.84 3.71
C ARG A 150 11.03 12.83 2.79
N VAL A 151 10.26 13.29 1.79
CA VAL A 151 9.59 12.40 0.84
C VAL A 151 10.59 11.95 -0.21
N ASP A 152 11.14 10.76 -0.03
CA ASP A 152 12.08 10.08 -0.93
C ASP A 152 11.46 8.87 -1.63
N PHE A 153 10.32 8.40 -1.17
CA PHE A 153 9.63 7.23 -1.66
C PHE A 153 8.11 7.40 -1.54
N VAL A 154 7.39 7.18 -2.64
CA VAL A 154 5.93 7.12 -2.69
C VAL A 154 5.52 5.83 -3.39
N ASP A 155 4.97 4.88 -2.62
CA ASP A 155 4.50 3.60 -3.15
C ASP A 155 3.46 3.84 -4.24
N ASN A 156 3.67 3.24 -5.42
CA ASN A 156 2.83 3.44 -6.61
C ASN A 156 1.38 2.93 -6.46
N GLU A 157 1.09 2.13 -5.44
CA GLU A 157 -0.26 1.64 -5.14
C GLU A 157 -1.03 2.55 -4.18
N THR A 158 -0.47 3.70 -3.77
CA THR A 158 -1.07 4.60 -2.79
C THR A 158 -1.86 5.74 -3.42
N ALA A 159 -2.75 6.35 -2.63
CA ALA A 159 -3.46 7.57 -3.03
C ALA A 159 -2.49 8.74 -3.32
N ALA A 160 -1.35 8.80 -2.63
CA ALA A 160 -0.33 9.80 -2.89
C ALA A 160 0.25 9.68 -4.31
N ALA A 161 0.48 8.46 -4.80
CA ALA A 161 0.92 8.23 -6.18
C ALA A 161 -0.14 8.69 -7.19
N CYS A 162 -1.42 8.37 -6.94
CA CYS A 162 -2.52 8.85 -7.76
C CYS A 162 -2.66 10.39 -7.74
N TYR A 163 -2.30 11.03 -6.64
CA TYR A 163 -2.31 12.49 -6.56
C TYR A 163 -1.20 13.13 -7.39
N LEU A 164 -0.02 12.50 -7.39
CA LEU A 164 1.12 12.94 -8.21
C LEU A 164 0.93 12.65 -9.71
N ASN A 165 0.16 11.62 -10.06
CA ASN A 165 -0.21 11.27 -11.43
C ASN A 165 -1.69 10.84 -11.49
N PRO A 166 -2.64 11.76 -11.69
CA PRO A 166 -4.07 11.46 -11.68
C PRO A 166 -4.53 10.46 -12.75
N VAL A 167 -3.77 10.26 -13.82
CA VAL A 167 -4.07 9.25 -14.85
C VAL A 167 -4.09 7.84 -14.28
N GLU A 168 -3.35 7.59 -13.19
CA GLU A 168 -3.33 6.32 -12.49
C GLU A 168 -4.51 6.11 -11.51
N ASN A 169 -5.39 7.10 -11.35
CA ASN A 169 -6.60 6.96 -10.51
C ASN A 169 -7.69 6.14 -11.20
N LYS A 170 -7.35 4.90 -11.54
CA LYS A 170 -8.27 3.95 -12.18
C LYS A 170 -9.24 3.35 -11.15
N PRO A 171 -10.49 3.06 -11.53
CA PRO A 171 -11.41 2.38 -10.64
C PRO A 171 -10.86 1.00 -10.26
N LYS A 172 -10.88 0.67 -8.98
CA LYS A 172 -10.56 -0.66 -8.47
C LYS A 172 -11.67 -1.63 -8.86
N LYS A 173 -11.33 -2.89 -9.09
CA LYS A 173 -12.35 -3.96 -9.20
C LYS A 173 -13.27 -3.86 -7.99
N ARG A 174 -14.57 -3.75 -8.22
CA ARG A 174 -15.58 -3.64 -7.17
C ARG A 174 -15.37 -4.76 -6.15
N SER A 175 -15.16 -4.37 -4.91
CA SER A 175 -15.37 -5.28 -3.80
C SER A 175 -16.88 -5.57 -3.77
N HIS A 176 -17.29 -6.82 -3.85
CA HIS A 176 -18.71 -7.23 -3.78
C HIS A 176 -19.34 -6.99 -2.38
N LYS A 177 -18.68 -6.24 -1.51
CA LYS A 177 -19.24 -5.87 -0.21
C LYS A 177 -20.32 -4.82 -0.42
N GLU A 178 -21.54 -5.17 -0.06
CA GLU A 178 -22.68 -4.27 -0.05
C GLU A 178 -22.41 -3.05 0.81
N LEU A 179 -22.70 -1.85 0.29
CA LEU A 179 -22.52 -0.60 1.02
C LEU A 179 -23.77 -0.33 1.89
N ILE A 180 -23.55 0.14 3.12
CA ILE A 180 -24.61 0.52 4.05
C ILE A 180 -24.73 2.04 4.15
N TYR A 181 -25.93 2.50 4.48
CA TYR A 181 -26.25 3.94 4.55
C TYR A 181 -27.04 4.27 5.85
N PRO A 182 -26.44 4.03 7.04
CA PRO A 182 -27.15 4.15 8.30
C PRO A 182 -27.62 5.57 8.62
N PHE A 183 -27.02 6.59 7.98
CA PHE A 183 -27.37 7.99 8.19
C PHE A 183 -28.37 8.52 7.15
N GLY A 184 -28.94 7.63 6.32
CA GLY A 184 -29.78 8.01 5.19
C GLY A 184 -28.95 8.56 4.03
N CYS A 185 -29.56 8.63 2.84
CA CYS A 185 -28.92 9.16 1.65
C CYS A 185 -29.92 9.39 0.52
N ASN A 186 -29.62 10.31 -0.36
CA ASN A 186 -30.26 10.43 -1.67
C ASN A 186 -29.42 9.73 -2.76
N SER A 187 -29.90 9.72 -4.01
CA SER A 187 -29.25 9.05 -5.14
C SER A 187 -27.83 9.58 -5.40
N SER A 188 -27.63 10.90 -5.38
CA SER A 188 -26.31 11.51 -5.63
C SER A 188 -25.31 11.19 -4.48
N GLN A 189 -25.79 11.17 -3.25
CA GLN A 189 -24.98 10.76 -2.10
C GLN A 189 -24.58 9.28 -2.16
N LYS A 190 -25.48 8.39 -2.61
CA LYS A 190 -25.14 6.96 -2.86
C LYS A 190 -24.02 6.84 -3.88
N THR A 191 -24.11 7.57 -4.99
CA THR A 191 -23.07 7.59 -6.01
C THR A 191 -21.74 8.10 -5.43
N ALA A 192 -21.76 9.18 -4.65
CA ALA A 192 -20.57 9.73 -4.03
C ALA A 192 -19.89 8.73 -3.05
N VAL A 193 -20.68 8.03 -2.24
CA VAL A 193 -20.14 6.96 -1.37
C VAL A 193 -19.55 5.83 -2.20
N ALA A 194 -20.21 5.35 -3.24
CA ALA A 194 -19.70 4.28 -4.10
C ALA A 194 -18.36 4.69 -4.75
N GLN A 195 -18.27 5.91 -5.31
CA GLN A 195 -17.04 6.43 -5.89
C GLN A 195 -15.87 6.49 -4.89
N ALA A 196 -16.14 6.82 -3.61
CA ALA A 196 -15.12 6.83 -2.58
C ALA A 196 -14.51 5.44 -2.31
N PHE A 197 -15.23 4.35 -2.60
CA PHE A 197 -14.73 2.98 -2.46
C PHE A 197 -14.20 2.38 -3.77
N GLU A 198 -14.58 2.95 -4.91
CA GLU A 198 -14.12 2.50 -6.22
C GLU A 198 -12.77 3.11 -6.62
N HIS A 199 -12.42 4.30 -6.14
CA HIS A 199 -11.22 5.03 -6.52
C HIS A 199 -10.28 5.27 -5.33
N GLN A 200 -9.00 5.49 -5.62
CA GLN A 200 -8.02 5.91 -4.60
C GLN A 200 -8.28 7.33 -4.11
N ILE A 201 -8.73 8.19 -5.03
CA ILE A 201 -9.08 9.58 -4.76
C ILE A 201 -10.46 9.84 -5.36
N SER A 202 -11.35 10.43 -4.58
CA SER A 202 -12.62 10.95 -5.06
C SER A 202 -12.87 12.35 -4.51
N VAL A 203 -13.47 13.22 -5.31
CA VAL A 203 -13.80 14.59 -4.95
C VAL A 203 -15.30 14.74 -4.85
N ILE A 204 -15.79 15.14 -3.67
CA ILE A 204 -17.22 15.32 -3.39
C ILE A 204 -17.48 16.81 -3.23
N GLN A 205 -18.09 17.42 -4.24
CA GLN A 205 -18.47 18.82 -4.24
C GLN A 205 -19.97 18.99 -3.99
N GLY A 206 -20.32 20.11 -3.39
CA GLY A 206 -21.72 20.51 -3.18
C GLY A 206 -21.82 21.80 -2.39
N PRO A 207 -22.85 22.63 -2.66
CA PRO A 207 -23.11 23.83 -1.86
C PRO A 207 -23.47 23.49 -0.40
N PRO A 208 -23.52 24.48 0.50
CA PRO A 208 -24.03 24.27 1.86
C PRO A 208 -25.43 23.64 1.83
N GLY A 209 -25.72 22.74 2.77
CA GLY A 209 -27.04 22.09 2.87
C GLY A 209 -27.24 20.84 2.01
N THR A 210 -26.32 20.47 1.13
CA THR A 210 -26.45 19.27 0.25
C THR A 210 -26.18 17.93 0.96
N GLY A 211 -25.92 17.95 2.27
CA GLY A 211 -25.69 16.72 3.03
C GLY A 211 -24.29 16.14 2.91
N LYS A 212 -23.26 16.95 2.60
CA LYS A 212 -21.85 16.48 2.54
C LYS A 212 -21.41 15.75 3.81
N THR A 213 -21.75 16.28 4.99
CA THR A 213 -21.42 15.62 6.26
C THR A 213 -22.10 14.26 6.41
N GLN A 214 -23.35 14.13 5.94
CA GLN A 214 -24.08 12.86 5.93
C GLN A 214 -23.40 11.83 4.99
N THR A 215 -22.91 12.29 3.85
CA THR A 215 -22.11 11.45 2.93
C THR A 215 -20.81 10.99 3.60
N ILE A 216 -20.10 11.88 4.30
CA ILE A 216 -18.87 11.54 5.07
C ILE A 216 -19.19 10.49 6.14
N LEU A 217 -20.28 10.65 6.90
CA LEU A 217 -20.67 9.66 7.93
C LEU A 217 -20.96 8.28 7.30
N ASN A 218 -21.63 8.22 6.17
CA ASN A 218 -21.85 6.96 5.45
C ASN A 218 -20.54 6.33 4.94
N ILE A 219 -19.58 7.13 4.50
CA ILE A 219 -18.24 6.65 4.13
C ILE A 219 -17.53 6.07 5.36
N ILE A 220 -17.52 6.78 6.49
CA ILE A 220 -16.94 6.32 7.76
C ILE A 220 -17.57 4.98 8.20
N ALA A 221 -18.90 4.86 8.17
CA ALA A 221 -19.60 3.63 8.53
C ALA A 221 -19.14 2.42 7.71
N ASN A 222 -18.98 2.60 6.41
CA ASN A 222 -18.50 1.53 5.53
C ASN A 222 -17.01 1.22 5.71
N ILE A 223 -16.18 2.18 6.07
CA ILE A 223 -14.76 1.96 6.41
C ILE A 223 -14.66 1.10 7.66
N ILE A 224 -15.41 1.46 8.73
CA ILE A 224 -15.41 0.73 9.99
C ILE A 224 -15.97 -0.68 9.81
N ARG A 225 -17.08 -0.84 9.06
CA ARG A 225 -17.63 -2.16 8.72
C ARG A 225 -16.61 -3.08 8.03
N GLN A 226 -15.62 -2.50 7.34
CA GLN A 226 -14.53 -3.26 6.72
C GLN A 226 -13.35 -3.52 7.67
N GLY A 227 -13.47 -3.19 8.96
CA GLY A 227 -12.39 -3.32 9.95
C GLY A 227 -11.23 -2.34 9.73
N LYS A 228 -11.49 -1.22 9.03
CA LYS A 228 -10.49 -0.21 8.71
C LYS A 228 -10.67 1.04 9.57
N THR A 229 -9.64 1.88 9.62
CA THR A 229 -9.65 3.19 10.29
C THR A 229 -9.83 4.32 9.28
N ALA A 230 -10.47 5.42 9.72
CA ALA A 230 -10.64 6.64 8.94
C ALA A 230 -10.00 7.82 9.66
N ILE A 231 -9.41 8.75 8.90
CA ILE A 231 -8.94 10.04 9.42
C ILE A 231 -9.75 11.14 8.74
N VAL A 232 -10.32 12.04 9.55
CA VAL A 232 -10.97 13.25 9.07
C VAL A 232 -10.07 14.43 9.38
N VAL A 233 -9.63 15.15 8.36
CA VAL A 233 -8.74 16.31 8.50
C VAL A 233 -9.38 17.55 7.88
N SER A 234 -9.16 18.71 8.50
CA SER A 234 -9.57 20.00 7.98
C SER A 234 -8.62 21.08 8.50
N ASN A 235 -8.46 22.15 7.74
CA ASN A 235 -7.79 23.37 8.18
C ASN A 235 -8.68 24.19 9.17
N ASN A 236 -9.95 23.84 9.32
CA ASN A 236 -10.89 24.44 10.24
C ASN A 236 -11.36 23.43 11.27
N ASN A 237 -11.07 23.69 12.55
CA ASN A 237 -11.45 22.83 13.67
C ASN A 237 -12.96 22.64 13.79
N SER A 238 -13.77 23.64 13.42
CA SER A 238 -15.23 23.52 13.45
C SER A 238 -15.78 22.47 12.49
N ALA A 239 -15.12 22.25 11.36
CA ALA A 239 -15.54 21.24 10.40
C ALA A 239 -15.34 19.81 10.92
N THR A 240 -14.22 19.54 11.61
CA THR A 240 -13.98 18.24 12.26
C THR A 240 -14.87 18.05 13.49
N ALA A 241 -15.08 19.11 14.27
CA ALA A 241 -15.99 19.08 15.42
C ALA A 241 -17.44 18.75 14.99
N ASN A 242 -17.91 19.29 13.88
CA ASN A 242 -19.24 18.98 13.34
C ASN A 242 -19.43 17.49 13.02
N VAL A 243 -18.38 16.82 12.53
CA VAL A 243 -18.45 15.36 12.29
C VAL A 243 -18.55 14.61 13.61
N LEU A 244 -17.77 14.98 14.63
CA LEU A 244 -17.80 14.39 15.96
C LEU A 244 -19.18 14.58 16.61
N GLU A 245 -19.71 15.81 16.66
CA GLU A 245 -21.02 16.15 17.22
C GLU A 245 -22.14 15.29 16.60
N LYS A 246 -22.07 15.05 15.29
CA LYS A 246 -23.04 14.18 14.62
C LYS A 246 -22.90 12.72 15.02
N LEU A 247 -21.68 12.19 15.17
CA LEU A 247 -21.45 10.84 15.67
C LEU A 247 -21.98 10.69 17.10
N GLU A 248 -21.76 11.68 17.96
CA GLU A 248 -22.31 11.74 19.34
C GLU A 248 -23.82 11.75 19.35
N LYS A 249 -24.45 12.55 18.47
CA LYS A 249 -25.92 12.59 18.34
C LYS A 249 -26.53 11.24 17.97
N TYR A 250 -25.80 10.40 17.23
CA TYR A 250 -26.22 9.03 16.90
C TYR A 250 -25.76 7.99 17.93
N GLY A 251 -25.19 8.40 19.08
CA GLY A 251 -24.76 7.51 20.15
C GLY A 251 -23.47 6.71 19.84
N ILE A 252 -22.75 7.08 18.79
CA ILE A 252 -21.54 6.38 18.33
C ILE A 252 -20.28 7.24 18.44
N GLY A 253 -20.30 8.31 19.26
CA GLY A 253 -19.15 9.18 19.50
C GLY A 253 -17.91 8.43 20.04
N PHE A 254 -18.12 7.30 20.72
CA PHE A 254 -17.02 6.47 21.27
C PHE A 254 -16.06 5.90 20.22
N ILE A 255 -16.47 5.85 18.93
CA ILE A 255 -15.58 5.39 17.83
C ILE A 255 -14.59 6.46 17.37
N ALA A 256 -14.73 7.72 17.82
CA ALA A 256 -13.97 8.85 17.34
C ALA A 256 -12.96 9.35 18.37
N ALA A 257 -11.74 9.68 17.91
CA ALA A 257 -10.69 10.28 18.73
C ALA A 257 -10.37 11.69 18.19
N PRO A 258 -10.72 12.78 18.92
CA PRO A 258 -10.36 14.15 18.54
C PRO A 258 -8.89 14.42 18.87
N LEU A 259 -7.99 14.28 17.88
CA LEU A 259 -6.53 14.35 18.06
C LEU A 259 -5.90 15.63 17.49
N GLY A 260 -6.70 16.64 17.12
CA GLY A 260 -6.27 17.80 16.33
C GLY A 260 -5.20 18.70 16.98
N ASN A 261 -5.09 18.72 18.31
CA ASN A 261 -4.05 19.43 19.04
C ASN A 261 -3.61 18.63 20.28
N LYS A 262 -2.57 19.14 20.98
CA LYS A 262 -2.02 18.47 22.17
C LYS A 262 -3.05 18.38 23.31
N ASP A 263 -3.84 19.42 23.52
CA ASP A 263 -4.82 19.48 24.60
C ASP A 263 -5.97 18.52 24.36
N ASN A 264 -6.49 18.46 23.13
CA ASN A 264 -7.50 17.49 22.72
C ASN A 264 -7.01 16.05 22.90
N LYS A 265 -5.76 15.77 22.49
CA LYS A 265 -5.14 14.45 22.67
C LYS A 265 -5.04 14.07 24.15
N THR A 266 -4.59 15.01 25.00
CA THR A 266 -4.47 14.77 26.44
C THR A 266 -5.85 14.54 27.08
N ALA A 267 -6.84 15.39 26.73
CA ALA A 267 -8.22 15.24 27.19
C ALA A 267 -8.85 13.92 26.74
N PHE A 268 -8.62 13.50 25.49
CA PHE A 268 -9.13 12.23 24.97
C PHE A 268 -8.53 11.03 25.73
N ILE A 269 -7.21 11.04 25.99
CA ILE A 269 -6.56 9.95 26.73
C ILE A 269 -7.07 9.88 28.17
N ALA A 270 -7.30 11.03 28.82
CA ALA A 270 -7.79 11.10 30.19
C ALA A 270 -9.27 10.68 30.33
N ASN A 271 -10.08 10.99 29.30
CA ASN A 271 -11.55 10.82 29.34
C ASN A 271 -12.03 9.84 28.25
N GLN A 272 -11.26 8.79 27.97
CA GLN A 272 -11.59 7.85 26.91
C GLN A 272 -12.99 7.24 27.15
N PRO A 273 -13.95 7.40 26.22
CA PRO A 273 -15.30 6.89 26.41
C PRO A 273 -15.30 5.36 26.45
N ALA A 274 -16.10 4.80 27.34
CA ALA A 274 -16.28 3.37 27.43
C ALA A 274 -17.01 2.85 26.18
N ILE A 275 -16.58 1.68 25.71
CA ILE A 275 -17.31 0.97 24.66
C ILE A 275 -18.62 0.44 25.28
N PRO A 276 -19.80 0.72 24.67
CA PRO A 276 -21.06 0.18 25.16
C PRO A 276 -21.03 -1.34 25.26
N ASP A 277 -21.69 -1.89 26.30
CA ASP A 277 -21.65 -3.33 26.56
C ASP A 277 -22.27 -4.13 25.41
N GLU A 278 -23.27 -3.59 24.72
CA GLU A 278 -23.86 -4.18 23.53
C GLU A 278 -22.84 -4.38 22.38
N CYS A 279 -21.82 -3.49 22.31
CA CYS A 279 -20.77 -3.59 21.27
C CYS A 279 -19.64 -4.56 21.64
N ARG A 280 -19.50 -4.94 22.92
CA ARG A 280 -18.46 -5.89 23.37
C ARG A 280 -18.75 -7.34 22.97
N MET A 281 -20.01 -7.65 22.72
CA MET A 281 -20.48 -8.99 22.36
C MET A 281 -20.53 -9.21 20.84
N TRP A 282 -20.15 -8.21 20.05
CA TRP A 282 -20.17 -8.32 18.58
C TRP A 282 -18.88 -8.98 18.08
N GLU A 283 -19.01 -10.21 17.59
CA GLU A 283 -18.01 -10.85 16.74
C GLU A 283 -18.28 -10.46 15.27
N LEU A 284 -17.22 -10.01 14.58
CA LEU A 284 -17.27 -9.62 13.15
C LEU A 284 -17.13 -10.84 12.25
#